data_5722dbf4a3e4106c4ab1576e5fda8366
#
_entry.id   5722dbf4a3e4106c4ab1576e5fda8366
#
_cell.length_a   1.000
_cell.length_b   1.000
_cell.length_c   1.000
_cell.angle_alpha   90.00
_cell.angle_beta   90.00
_cell.angle_gamma   90.00
#
_symmetry.space_group_name_H-M   'P 1'
#
loop_
_entity.id
_entity.type
_entity.pdbx_description
1 polymer ?
#
loop_
_entity_poly.entity_id
_entity_poly.type
_entity_poly.pdbx_seq_one_letter_code
_entity_poly.pdbx_strand_id
1 'polypeptide(L)'
;RSTLFPYTTLFRSHFGPNFGMVEAIIALHYVFESPKDKMVFDVSHQTYPHKMLTGRKDAYLYEEHYDDVTGYSCPQESEHDHFTIGHTSTSVSLACGLAKARDLRGESANVIAIIGDGSLSGGEALEGMDFAAELDSNMIIVVNDNDMSIAENHGGLYSNLKLLRETNGQAECNLFKAMGLDYVYVDDGNDLRELIGAFKQVKDSKKPVVVHINTLKGKGYKPAEEHKEEWHWHLPFDIETGKSHFPEVEDYSSVTCEYLIEKMKKDPTVVTITSGTPTILGFTQEKRKQAGRQFVDVGIAEETAVALASGIAKGGGKPVYGVYSSFIQRTYDQISQDLCIDGNPATIVVYTGSVFGMTDVTHLGLQDIPMLSNIPGLVYLAPTTKEEYLSMLDWSVEQKEMPVAIKLPGGDMISDGREVTKDW
;
A
#
# COMPACT_ATOMS: atom_id res chain seq x y z
N ARG A 1 4.55 -16.50 -16.04
CA ARG A 1 5.48 -16.28 -14.92
C ARG A 1 6.93 -16.38 -15.34
N SER A 2 7.34 -17.46 -16.01
CA SER A 2 8.74 -17.62 -16.45
C SER A 2 9.27 -16.43 -17.25
N THR A 3 8.43 -15.74 -17.98
CA THR A 3 8.76 -14.53 -18.75
C THR A 3 8.94 -13.27 -17.92
N LEU A 4 8.50 -13.25 -16.67
CA LEU A 4 8.70 -12.12 -15.74
C LEU A 4 10.02 -12.22 -14.96
N PHE A 5 10.60 -13.42 -14.84
CA PHE A 5 11.82 -13.61 -14.07
C PHE A 5 13.01 -12.76 -14.54
N PRO A 6 13.30 -12.61 -15.86
CA PRO A 6 14.42 -11.78 -16.28
C PRO A 6 14.36 -10.36 -15.72
N TYR A 7 13.21 -9.70 -15.85
CA TYR A 7 13.01 -8.36 -15.31
C TYR A 7 13.08 -8.33 -13.78
N THR A 8 12.33 -9.22 -13.10
CA THR A 8 12.20 -9.17 -11.64
C THR A 8 13.44 -9.61 -10.88
N THR A 9 14.37 -10.37 -11.49
CA THR A 9 15.66 -10.74 -10.88
C THR A 9 16.72 -9.67 -11.04
N LEU A 10 16.62 -8.83 -12.08
CA LEU A 10 17.61 -7.81 -12.40
C LEU A 10 17.17 -6.40 -11.99
N PHE A 11 15.89 -6.20 -11.80
CA PHE A 11 15.29 -4.91 -11.43
C PHE A 11 14.60 -4.97 -10.06
N ARG A 12 14.54 -3.81 -9.37
CA ARG A 12 13.69 -3.67 -8.17
C ARG A 12 12.24 -3.84 -8.60
N SER A 13 11.52 -4.77 -7.98
CA SER A 13 10.17 -5.07 -8.44
C SER A 13 9.22 -5.51 -7.33
N HIS A 14 7.93 -5.27 -7.56
CA HIS A 14 6.85 -5.82 -6.76
C HIS A 14 6.59 -7.28 -7.18
N PHE A 15 7.47 -8.19 -6.71
CA PHE A 15 7.48 -9.58 -7.15
C PHE A 15 6.20 -10.32 -6.77
N GLY A 16 5.88 -10.37 -5.48
CA GLY A 16 4.74 -11.12 -4.95
C GLY A 16 3.40 -10.73 -5.56
N PRO A 17 3.04 -9.43 -5.62
CA PRO A 17 1.81 -8.97 -6.24
C PRO A 17 1.67 -9.39 -7.71
N ASN A 18 2.71 -9.23 -8.53
CA ASN A 18 2.66 -9.60 -9.93
C ASN A 18 2.50 -11.10 -10.14
N PHE A 19 3.24 -11.91 -9.40
CA PHE A 19 3.20 -13.36 -9.53
C PHE A 19 1.87 -13.96 -9.02
N GLY A 20 1.24 -13.32 -8.04
CA GLY A 20 -0.07 -13.70 -7.55
C GLY A 20 -1.22 -13.43 -8.54
N MET A 21 -1.08 -12.42 -9.41
CA MET A 21 -2.15 -11.91 -10.27
C MET A 21 -2.09 -12.35 -11.72
N VAL A 22 -1.13 -13.18 -12.12
CA VAL A 22 -0.93 -13.58 -13.54
C VAL A 22 -2.20 -14.17 -14.16
N GLU A 23 -2.81 -15.17 -13.52
CA GLU A 23 -3.99 -15.83 -14.03
C GLU A 23 -5.20 -14.90 -14.05
N ALA A 24 -5.40 -14.11 -13.01
CA ALA A 24 -6.51 -13.17 -12.93
C ALA A 24 -6.43 -12.11 -14.05
N ILE A 25 -5.24 -11.57 -14.34
CA ILE A 25 -5.03 -10.61 -15.41
C ILE A 25 -5.24 -11.25 -16.79
N ILE A 26 -4.74 -12.47 -17.00
CA ILE A 26 -4.98 -13.23 -18.25
C ILE A 26 -6.49 -13.47 -18.45
N ALA A 27 -7.20 -13.90 -17.40
CA ALA A 27 -8.64 -14.14 -17.46
C ALA A 27 -9.43 -12.86 -17.73
N LEU A 28 -9.04 -11.72 -17.14
CA LEU A 28 -9.64 -10.41 -17.43
C LEU A 28 -9.49 -10.06 -18.92
N HIS A 29 -8.29 -10.15 -19.47
CA HIS A 29 -8.05 -9.87 -20.90
C HIS A 29 -8.69 -10.91 -21.85
N TYR A 30 -8.94 -12.12 -21.38
CA TYR A 30 -9.66 -13.13 -22.15
C TYR A 30 -11.17 -12.84 -22.24
N VAL A 31 -11.76 -12.27 -21.20
CA VAL A 31 -13.20 -12.04 -21.10
C VAL A 31 -13.59 -10.64 -21.57
N PHE A 32 -12.82 -9.62 -21.21
CA PHE A 32 -13.12 -8.21 -21.47
C PHE A 32 -12.25 -7.64 -22.58
N GLU A 33 -12.80 -6.69 -23.34
CA GLU A 33 -12.17 -6.08 -24.52
C GLU A 33 -11.50 -4.74 -24.14
N SER A 34 -10.28 -4.78 -23.60
CA SER A 34 -9.49 -3.58 -23.35
C SER A 34 -8.93 -2.99 -24.66
N PRO A 35 -8.94 -1.63 -24.88
CA PRO A 35 -9.26 -0.58 -23.94
C PRO A 35 -10.74 -0.17 -23.92
N LYS A 36 -11.63 -0.81 -24.66
CA LYS A 36 -13.07 -0.50 -24.67
C LYS A 36 -13.68 -0.74 -23.30
N ASP A 37 -13.54 -1.95 -22.75
CA ASP A 37 -13.82 -2.24 -21.36
C ASP A 37 -12.71 -1.64 -20.49
N LYS A 38 -13.07 -0.87 -19.46
CA LYS A 38 -12.14 -0.06 -18.68
C LYS A 38 -11.65 -0.83 -17.45
N MET A 39 -10.35 -1.07 -17.35
CA MET A 39 -9.71 -1.71 -16.20
C MET A 39 -8.93 -0.68 -15.40
N VAL A 40 -9.22 -0.54 -14.10
CA VAL A 40 -8.55 0.36 -13.17
C VAL A 40 -7.90 -0.47 -12.07
N PHE A 41 -6.58 -0.52 -12.08
CA PHE A 41 -5.78 -1.29 -11.11
C PHE A 41 -5.42 -0.43 -9.91
N ASP A 42 -5.85 -0.84 -8.72
CA ASP A 42 -5.47 -0.19 -7.47
C ASP A 42 -3.96 -0.34 -7.22
N VAL A 43 -3.30 0.70 -6.70
CA VAL A 43 -1.83 0.78 -6.61
C VAL A 43 -1.15 0.62 -7.96
N SER A 44 -1.64 -0.30 -8.77
CA SER A 44 -1.19 -0.72 -10.09
C SER A 44 0.20 -1.38 -10.16
N HIS A 45 0.83 -1.66 -9.03
CA HIS A 45 2.13 -2.35 -8.93
C HIS A 45 2.08 -3.82 -9.36
N GLN A 46 0.89 -4.41 -9.55
CA GLN A 46 0.64 -5.78 -10.03
C GLN A 46 0.39 -5.84 -11.56
N THR A 47 0.68 -4.77 -12.31
CA THR A 47 0.27 -4.63 -13.73
C THR A 47 1.28 -5.17 -14.75
N TYR A 48 2.38 -5.81 -14.37
CA TYR A 48 3.34 -6.33 -15.35
C TYR A 48 2.71 -7.30 -16.35
N PRO A 49 1.87 -8.28 -15.95
CA PRO A 49 1.17 -9.13 -16.92
C PRO A 49 0.22 -8.34 -17.83
N HIS A 50 -0.48 -7.31 -17.31
CA HIS A 50 -1.31 -6.42 -18.11
C HIS A 50 -0.50 -5.68 -19.18
N LYS A 51 0.63 -5.08 -18.79
CA LYS A 51 1.54 -4.39 -19.71
C LYS A 51 2.08 -5.33 -20.80
N MET A 52 2.46 -6.56 -20.41
CA MET A 52 2.90 -7.57 -21.39
C MET A 52 1.82 -7.94 -22.42
N LEU A 53 0.57 -8.07 -21.97
CA LEU A 53 -0.57 -8.41 -22.84
C LEU A 53 -1.02 -7.24 -23.73
N THR A 54 -0.66 -6.02 -23.36
CA THR A 54 -1.03 -4.79 -24.08
C THR A 54 0.13 -4.17 -24.86
N GLY A 55 1.03 -5.01 -25.37
CA GLY A 55 2.06 -4.63 -26.33
C GLY A 55 3.43 -4.26 -25.77
N ARG A 56 3.58 -4.19 -24.43
CA ARG A 56 4.84 -3.80 -23.76
C ARG A 56 5.67 -4.99 -23.28
N LYS A 57 5.54 -6.14 -23.91
CA LYS A 57 6.19 -7.41 -23.51
C LYS A 57 7.72 -7.30 -23.54
N ASP A 58 8.27 -6.60 -24.51
CA ASP A 58 9.71 -6.52 -24.71
C ASP A 58 10.43 -5.80 -23.56
N ALA A 59 9.74 -4.87 -22.89
CA ALA A 59 10.20 -4.22 -21.67
C ALA A 59 10.37 -5.15 -20.46
N TYR A 60 9.98 -6.41 -20.56
CA TYR A 60 10.16 -7.43 -19.51
C TYR A 60 11.08 -8.58 -19.95
N LEU A 61 11.47 -8.62 -21.22
CA LEU A 61 12.26 -9.70 -21.79
C LEU A 61 13.69 -9.30 -22.13
N TYR A 62 13.88 -8.04 -22.47
CA TYR A 62 15.17 -7.54 -23.00
C TYR A 62 15.65 -6.37 -22.16
N GLU A 63 16.89 -6.44 -21.66
CA GLU A 63 17.47 -5.48 -20.74
C GLU A 63 17.49 -4.06 -21.30
N GLU A 64 17.74 -3.91 -22.60
CA GLU A 64 17.75 -2.63 -23.31
C GLU A 64 16.38 -1.92 -23.33
N HIS A 65 15.31 -2.62 -22.97
CA HIS A 65 13.94 -2.11 -22.94
C HIS A 65 13.35 -1.95 -21.52
N TYR A 66 14.11 -2.28 -20.47
CA TYR A 66 13.59 -2.25 -19.09
C TYR A 66 13.12 -0.86 -18.66
N ASP A 67 13.74 0.21 -19.20
CA ASP A 67 13.36 1.59 -18.90
C ASP A 67 12.21 2.16 -19.77
N ASP A 68 11.70 1.36 -20.73
CA ASP A 68 10.59 1.79 -21.60
C ASP A 68 9.24 1.80 -20.87
N VAL A 69 9.16 1.22 -19.68
CA VAL A 69 7.94 1.16 -18.87
C VAL A 69 8.20 1.55 -17.42
N THR A 70 7.20 2.16 -16.80
CA THR A 70 7.19 2.36 -15.34
C THR A 70 6.72 1.10 -14.62
N GLY A 71 6.94 1.02 -13.32
CA GLY A 71 6.44 -0.08 -12.48
C GLY A 71 4.93 -0.04 -12.20
N TYR A 72 4.22 0.96 -12.74
CA TYR A 72 2.81 1.28 -12.44
C TYR A 72 2.03 1.57 -13.72
N SER A 73 0.70 1.62 -13.63
CA SER A 73 -0.18 2.06 -14.72
C SER A 73 0.18 3.49 -15.16
N CYS A 74 0.31 3.68 -16.46
CA CYS A 74 0.76 4.95 -17.04
C CYS A 74 0.09 5.21 -18.40
N PRO A 75 -0.89 6.15 -18.48
CA PRO A 75 -1.57 6.47 -19.73
C PRO A 75 -0.66 6.97 -20.85
N GLN A 76 0.53 7.48 -20.51
CA GLN A 76 1.52 7.91 -21.50
C GLN A 76 2.19 6.73 -22.22
N GLU A 77 2.14 5.54 -21.61
CA GLU A 77 2.68 4.32 -22.22
C GLU A 77 1.67 3.60 -23.12
N SER A 78 0.38 3.64 -22.76
CA SER A 78 -0.64 2.85 -23.46
C SER A 78 -2.05 3.37 -23.21
N GLU A 79 -2.91 3.29 -24.24
CA GLU A 79 -4.35 3.56 -24.15
C GLU A 79 -5.11 2.56 -23.25
N HIS A 80 -4.49 1.44 -22.89
CA HIS A 80 -5.05 0.44 -21.99
C HIS A 80 -4.93 0.85 -20.52
N ASP A 81 -4.06 1.82 -20.19
CA ASP A 81 -3.87 2.37 -18.87
C ASP A 81 -4.67 3.68 -18.75
N HIS A 82 -5.67 3.72 -17.87
CA HIS A 82 -6.59 4.88 -17.82
C HIS A 82 -6.15 5.97 -16.86
N PHE A 83 -5.37 5.62 -15.84
CA PHE A 83 -4.87 6.54 -14.82
C PHE A 83 -3.43 6.22 -14.44
N THR A 84 -2.67 7.23 -14.07
CA THR A 84 -1.41 7.05 -13.36
C THR A 84 -1.74 6.80 -11.88
N ILE A 85 -1.55 5.57 -11.42
CA ILE A 85 -1.86 5.15 -10.05
C ILE A 85 -0.60 4.53 -9.44
N GLY A 86 -0.32 4.87 -8.19
CA GLY A 86 0.75 4.27 -7.39
C GLY A 86 0.36 4.18 -5.92
N HIS A 87 -0.72 4.89 -5.53
CA HIS A 87 -1.27 4.85 -4.17
C HIS A 87 -2.47 3.91 -4.09
N THR A 88 -2.73 3.40 -2.89
CA THR A 88 -3.80 2.45 -2.59
C THR A 88 -5.17 3.10 -2.55
N SER A 89 -6.23 2.29 -2.62
CA SER A 89 -7.61 2.60 -2.23
C SER A 89 -8.40 3.47 -3.21
N THR A 90 -7.80 3.94 -4.32
CA THR A 90 -8.43 4.93 -5.22
C THR A 90 -9.17 4.28 -6.40
N SER A 91 -8.89 3.02 -6.74
CA SER A 91 -9.37 2.40 -7.98
C SER A 91 -10.89 2.32 -8.08
N VAL A 92 -11.58 2.05 -6.97
CA VAL A 92 -13.05 1.92 -6.97
C VAL A 92 -13.69 3.27 -7.27
N SER A 93 -13.25 4.35 -6.61
CA SER A 93 -13.76 5.71 -6.85
C SER A 93 -13.50 6.18 -8.29
N LEU A 94 -12.30 5.94 -8.82
CA LEU A 94 -11.94 6.27 -10.20
C LEU A 94 -12.79 5.48 -11.20
N ALA A 95 -13.01 4.20 -10.96
CA ALA A 95 -13.87 3.36 -11.78
C ALA A 95 -15.34 3.78 -11.73
N CYS A 96 -15.86 4.18 -10.56
CA CYS A 96 -17.18 4.77 -10.43
C CYS A 96 -17.34 6.03 -11.31
N GLY A 97 -16.32 6.88 -11.34
CA GLY A 97 -16.28 8.05 -12.23
C GLY A 97 -16.36 7.67 -13.69
N LEU A 98 -15.61 6.63 -14.13
CA LEU A 98 -15.68 6.11 -15.50
C LEU A 98 -17.04 5.52 -15.83
N ALA A 99 -17.63 4.73 -14.90
CA ALA A 99 -18.97 4.17 -15.07
C ALA A 99 -20.02 5.27 -15.23
N LYS A 100 -19.97 6.29 -14.37
CA LYS A 100 -20.89 7.45 -14.47
C LYS A 100 -20.73 8.21 -15.77
N ALA A 101 -19.51 8.44 -16.24
CA ALA A 101 -19.26 9.11 -17.52
C ALA A 101 -19.78 8.29 -18.71
N ARG A 102 -19.57 6.95 -18.70
CA ARG A 102 -20.11 6.02 -19.69
C ARG A 102 -21.64 6.11 -19.76
N ASP A 103 -22.31 6.08 -18.59
CA ASP A 103 -23.77 6.10 -18.50
C ASP A 103 -24.34 7.41 -19.04
N LEU A 104 -23.73 8.54 -18.70
CA LEU A 104 -24.14 9.86 -19.20
C LEU A 104 -24.00 9.99 -20.73
N ARG A 105 -23.05 9.25 -21.33
CA ARG A 105 -22.87 9.21 -22.79
C ARG A 105 -23.73 8.16 -23.48
N GLY A 106 -24.48 7.33 -22.71
CA GLY A 106 -25.28 6.25 -23.27
C GLY A 106 -24.46 5.12 -23.87
N GLU A 107 -23.24 4.95 -23.44
CA GLU A 107 -22.33 3.89 -23.88
C GLU A 107 -22.51 2.60 -23.08
N SER A 108 -22.07 1.47 -23.64
CA SER A 108 -22.17 0.16 -23.00
C SER A 108 -20.79 -0.53 -22.95
N ALA A 109 -19.92 -0.11 -22.05
CA ALA A 109 -18.65 -0.78 -21.79
C ALA A 109 -18.64 -1.30 -20.34
N ASN A 110 -17.95 -2.40 -20.09
CA ASN A 110 -17.72 -2.81 -18.71
C ASN A 110 -16.69 -1.88 -18.06
N VAL A 111 -16.89 -1.58 -16.78
CA VAL A 111 -15.91 -0.86 -15.97
C VAL A 111 -15.51 -1.74 -14.81
N ILE A 112 -14.23 -2.02 -14.69
CA ILE A 112 -13.67 -2.98 -13.76
C ILE A 112 -12.64 -2.29 -12.87
N ALA A 113 -12.89 -2.23 -11.56
CA ALA A 113 -11.88 -1.91 -10.56
C ALA A 113 -11.21 -3.20 -10.08
N ILE A 114 -9.90 -3.22 -9.97
CA ILE A 114 -9.13 -4.34 -9.42
C ILE A 114 -8.41 -3.83 -8.17
N ILE A 115 -8.81 -4.32 -7.00
CA ILE A 115 -8.31 -3.86 -5.70
C ILE A 115 -7.82 -5.04 -4.85
N GLY A 116 -6.67 -4.87 -4.19
CA GLY A 116 -6.16 -5.85 -3.24
C GLY A 116 -6.83 -5.74 -1.86
N ASP A 117 -6.85 -6.84 -1.12
CA ASP A 117 -7.37 -6.90 0.24
C ASP A 117 -6.72 -5.87 1.17
N GLY A 118 -5.40 -5.67 1.09
CA GLY A 118 -4.71 -4.63 1.86
C GLY A 118 -5.25 -3.23 1.62
N SER A 119 -5.57 -2.89 0.37
CA SER A 119 -6.09 -1.57 -0.01
C SER A 119 -7.53 -1.32 0.45
N LEU A 120 -8.28 -2.36 0.78
CA LEU A 120 -9.66 -2.22 1.29
C LEU A 120 -9.74 -1.54 2.67
N SER A 121 -8.65 -1.50 3.43
CA SER A 121 -8.63 -0.79 4.72
C SER A 121 -8.58 0.72 4.60
N GLY A 122 -8.26 1.26 3.43
CA GLY A 122 -8.28 2.70 3.19
C GLY A 122 -9.70 3.26 3.13
N GLY A 123 -9.95 4.41 3.76
CA GLY A 123 -11.26 5.05 3.82
C GLY A 123 -11.87 5.27 2.44
N GLU A 124 -11.09 5.79 1.49
CA GLU A 124 -11.56 6.05 0.12
C GLU A 124 -12.05 4.77 -0.61
N ALA A 125 -11.46 3.59 -0.33
CA ALA A 125 -11.94 2.34 -0.90
C ALA A 125 -13.34 1.99 -0.38
N LEU A 126 -13.59 2.17 0.92
CA LEU A 126 -14.90 1.95 1.53
C LEU A 126 -15.93 2.97 1.04
N GLU A 127 -15.58 4.25 0.97
CA GLU A 127 -16.41 5.32 0.40
C GLU A 127 -16.74 5.05 -1.07
N GLY A 128 -15.75 4.59 -1.86
CA GLY A 128 -15.95 4.21 -3.25
C GLY A 128 -16.88 3.02 -3.43
N MET A 129 -16.82 2.01 -2.55
CA MET A 129 -17.74 0.87 -2.56
C MET A 129 -19.17 1.27 -2.12
N ASP A 130 -19.29 2.15 -1.12
CA ASP A 130 -20.57 2.70 -0.70
C ASP A 130 -21.24 3.45 -1.85
N PHE A 131 -20.50 4.34 -2.51
CA PHE A 131 -21.01 5.04 -3.70
C PHE A 131 -21.29 4.08 -4.87
N ALA A 132 -20.48 3.03 -5.08
CA ALA A 132 -20.71 2.06 -6.13
C ALA A 132 -22.10 1.41 -6.01
N ALA A 133 -22.58 1.16 -4.79
CA ALA A 133 -23.90 0.59 -4.54
C ALA A 133 -25.05 1.51 -5.02
N GLU A 134 -24.82 2.83 -5.12
CA GLU A 134 -25.78 3.78 -5.70
C GLU A 134 -25.81 3.79 -7.24
N LEU A 135 -24.82 3.15 -7.89
CA LEU A 135 -24.81 3.04 -9.35
C LEU A 135 -25.82 1.97 -9.80
N ASP A 136 -26.85 2.36 -10.51
CA ASP A 136 -27.80 1.43 -11.13
C ASP A 136 -27.32 1.04 -12.54
N SER A 137 -26.06 0.57 -12.62
CA SER A 137 -25.41 0.24 -13.90
C SER A 137 -24.25 -0.73 -13.72
N ASN A 138 -23.59 -1.12 -14.82
CA ASN A 138 -22.45 -2.02 -14.79
C ASN A 138 -21.25 -1.40 -14.06
N MET A 139 -20.82 -2.06 -12.99
CA MET A 139 -19.57 -1.82 -12.29
C MET A 139 -19.09 -3.14 -11.68
N ILE A 140 -17.90 -3.58 -12.02
CA ILE A 140 -17.31 -4.82 -11.51
C ILE A 140 -16.14 -4.48 -10.61
N ILE A 141 -16.17 -4.96 -9.37
CA ILE A 141 -15.09 -4.76 -8.40
C ILE A 141 -14.44 -6.11 -8.15
N VAL A 142 -13.24 -6.31 -8.66
CA VAL A 142 -12.44 -7.52 -8.42
C VAL A 142 -11.62 -7.31 -7.15
N VAL A 143 -11.99 -8.01 -6.09
CA VAL A 143 -11.25 -8.01 -4.82
C VAL A 143 -10.26 -9.17 -4.85
N ASN A 144 -8.98 -8.84 -4.96
CA ASN A 144 -7.89 -9.81 -4.89
C ASN A 144 -7.50 -10.02 -3.42
N ASP A 145 -7.97 -11.11 -2.83
CA ASP A 145 -7.70 -11.50 -1.45
C ASP A 145 -6.63 -12.58 -1.41
N ASN A 146 -5.50 -12.27 -0.81
CA ASN A 146 -4.40 -13.21 -0.59
C ASN A 146 -3.95 -13.27 0.88
N ASP A 147 -4.78 -12.71 1.77
CA ASP A 147 -4.58 -12.61 3.22
C ASP A 147 -3.33 -11.84 3.63
N MET A 148 -2.87 -10.94 2.78
CA MET A 148 -1.66 -10.14 3.00
C MET A 148 -1.75 -8.76 2.34
N SER A 149 -1.41 -7.74 3.12
CA SER A 149 -1.00 -6.43 2.60
C SER A 149 0.49 -6.47 2.21
N ILE A 150 1.27 -5.46 2.58
CA ILE A 150 2.75 -5.58 2.61
C ILE A 150 3.10 -6.60 3.70
N ALA A 151 2.65 -6.35 4.95
CA ALA A 151 2.71 -7.27 6.08
C ALA A 151 1.37 -8.00 6.28
N GLU A 152 1.19 -8.65 7.42
CA GLU A 152 -0.06 -9.29 7.81
C GLU A 152 -1.21 -8.27 7.96
N ASN A 153 -2.41 -8.66 7.58
CA ASN A 153 -3.61 -7.84 7.69
C ASN A 153 -4.14 -7.79 9.13
N HIS A 154 -4.61 -6.62 9.56
CA HIS A 154 -5.19 -6.38 10.88
C HIS A 154 -6.53 -5.68 10.80
N GLY A 155 -7.48 -6.05 11.65
CA GLY A 155 -8.78 -5.38 11.79
C GLY A 155 -10.00 -6.24 11.45
N GLY A 156 -11.19 -5.72 11.74
CA GLY A 156 -12.47 -6.42 11.59
C GLY A 156 -12.82 -6.75 10.15
N LEU A 157 -12.42 -5.93 9.20
CA LEU A 157 -12.59 -6.18 7.77
C LEU A 157 -12.00 -7.54 7.38
N TYR A 158 -10.77 -7.81 7.79
CA TYR A 158 -10.04 -9.04 7.44
C TYR A 158 -10.59 -10.28 8.13
N SER A 159 -11.22 -10.12 9.30
CA SER A 159 -11.98 -11.19 9.93
C SER A 159 -13.18 -11.61 9.07
N ASN A 160 -13.84 -10.65 8.41
CA ASN A 160 -14.92 -10.95 7.47
C ASN A 160 -14.41 -11.58 6.18
N LEU A 161 -13.33 -11.08 5.58
CA LEU A 161 -12.71 -11.69 4.40
C LEU A 161 -12.28 -13.14 4.69
N LYS A 162 -11.66 -13.39 5.84
CA LYS A 162 -11.31 -14.74 6.29
C LYS A 162 -12.54 -15.64 6.40
N LEU A 163 -13.62 -15.17 7.01
CA LEU A 163 -14.88 -15.92 7.10
C LEU A 163 -15.43 -16.26 5.70
N LEU A 164 -15.35 -15.32 4.76
CA LEU A 164 -15.79 -15.53 3.39
C LEU A 164 -14.92 -16.59 2.68
N ARG A 165 -13.60 -16.59 2.87
CA ARG A 165 -12.71 -17.64 2.35
C ARG A 165 -13.04 -19.02 2.97
N GLU A 166 -13.18 -19.11 4.28
CA GLU A 166 -13.46 -20.36 5.00
C GLU A 166 -14.83 -20.96 4.67
N THR A 167 -15.76 -20.15 4.18
CA THR A 167 -17.12 -20.58 3.83
C THR A 167 -17.38 -20.59 2.33
N ASN A 168 -16.35 -20.47 1.49
CA ASN A 168 -16.50 -20.37 0.04
C ASN A 168 -17.53 -19.30 -0.37
N GLY A 169 -17.47 -18.15 0.29
CA GLY A 169 -18.36 -17.01 0.04
C GLY A 169 -19.80 -17.18 0.53
N GLN A 170 -20.13 -18.25 1.27
CA GLN A 170 -21.51 -18.59 1.68
C GLN A 170 -21.92 -18.00 3.03
N ALA A 171 -21.02 -17.33 3.76
CA ALA A 171 -21.36 -16.75 5.06
C ALA A 171 -22.51 -15.72 4.92
N GLU A 172 -23.44 -15.76 5.86
CA GLU A 172 -24.52 -14.75 5.95
C GLU A 172 -23.95 -13.35 6.24
N CYS A 173 -22.94 -13.27 7.12
CA CYS A 173 -22.20 -12.04 7.37
C CYS A 173 -21.22 -11.78 6.22
N ASN A 174 -21.61 -10.95 5.29
CA ASN A 174 -20.84 -10.57 4.11
C ASN A 174 -20.89 -9.05 3.95
N LEU A 175 -19.75 -8.40 4.16
CA LEU A 175 -19.61 -6.94 4.10
C LEU A 175 -20.12 -6.38 2.75
N PHE A 176 -19.75 -7.00 1.65
CA PHE A 176 -20.11 -6.51 0.31
C PHE A 176 -21.62 -6.56 0.07
N LYS A 177 -22.27 -7.66 0.47
CA LYS A 177 -23.73 -7.78 0.40
C LYS A 177 -24.44 -6.82 1.36
N ALA A 178 -23.85 -6.56 2.53
CA ALA A 178 -24.40 -5.60 3.50
C ALA A 178 -24.35 -4.16 2.95
N MET A 179 -23.40 -3.84 2.08
CA MET A 179 -23.32 -2.56 1.36
C MET A 179 -24.25 -2.49 0.13
N GLY A 180 -25.01 -3.56 -0.18
CA GLY A 180 -25.93 -3.57 -1.33
C GLY A 180 -25.31 -4.03 -2.65
N LEU A 181 -24.08 -4.53 -2.64
CA LEU A 181 -23.40 -5.03 -3.83
C LEU A 181 -23.73 -6.50 -4.10
N ASP A 182 -23.92 -6.88 -5.37
CA ASP A 182 -23.94 -8.28 -5.77
C ASP A 182 -22.56 -8.92 -5.51
N TYR A 183 -22.53 -10.25 -5.30
CA TYR A 183 -21.31 -10.90 -4.86
C TYR A 183 -21.09 -12.27 -5.49
N VAL A 184 -19.90 -12.49 -6.02
CA VAL A 184 -19.42 -13.77 -6.57
C VAL A 184 -18.09 -14.10 -5.89
N TYR A 185 -17.90 -15.34 -5.45
CA TYR A 185 -16.66 -15.83 -4.85
C TYR A 185 -15.97 -16.84 -5.79
N VAL A 186 -14.64 -16.76 -5.87
CA VAL A 186 -13.77 -17.67 -6.61
C VAL A 186 -12.76 -18.24 -5.63
N ASP A 187 -12.84 -19.54 -5.36
CA ASP A 187 -12.02 -20.23 -4.35
C ASP A 187 -10.56 -20.36 -4.79
N ASP A 188 -10.31 -20.84 -6.01
CA ASP A 188 -8.97 -20.82 -6.61
C ASP A 188 -8.82 -19.67 -7.60
N GLY A 189 -8.48 -18.50 -7.08
CA GLY A 189 -8.17 -17.27 -7.84
C GLY A 189 -6.89 -17.37 -8.70
N ASN A 190 -6.26 -18.53 -8.74
CA ASN A 190 -5.19 -18.86 -9.68
C ASN A 190 -5.55 -19.99 -10.66
N ASP A 191 -6.80 -20.45 -10.68
CA ASP A 191 -7.32 -21.31 -11.77
C ASP A 191 -7.98 -20.47 -12.86
N LEU A 192 -7.45 -20.56 -14.08
CA LEU A 192 -7.95 -19.80 -15.22
C LEU A 192 -9.40 -20.14 -15.58
N ARG A 193 -9.86 -21.39 -15.36
CA ARG A 193 -11.21 -21.81 -15.73
C ARG A 193 -12.24 -21.24 -14.77
N GLU A 194 -11.95 -21.26 -13.48
CA GLU A 194 -12.80 -20.66 -12.47
C GLU A 194 -12.91 -19.14 -12.67
N LEU A 195 -11.77 -18.46 -12.85
CA LEU A 195 -11.73 -17.02 -13.12
C LEU A 195 -12.49 -16.62 -14.38
N ILE A 196 -12.27 -17.32 -15.52
CA ILE A 196 -12.99 -17.05 -16.78
C ILE A 196 -14.50 -17.30 -16.60
N GLY A 197 -14.88 -18.35 -15.85
CA GLY A 197 -16.28 -18.62 -15.53
C GLY A 197 -16.94 -17.49 -14.76
N ALA A 198 -16.30 -17.05 -13.67
CA ALA A 198 -16.79 -15.96 -12.84
C ALA A 198 -16.86 -14.62 -13.59
N PHE A 199 -15.83 -14.26 -14.35
CA PHE A 199 -15.83 -13.02 -15.13
C PHE A 199 -16.88 -13.04 -16.26
N LYS A 200 -17.12 -14.17 -16.92
CA LYS A 200 -18.21 -14.30 -17.90
C LYS A 200 -19.59 -14.16 -17.25
N GLN A 201 -19.77 -14.65 -16.03
CA GLN A 201 -21.02 -14.52 -15.27
C GLN A 201 -21.37 -13.05 -14.98
N VAL A 202 -20.38 -12.22 -14.69
CA VAL A 202 -20.58 -10.80 -14.31
C VAL A 202 -20.42 -9.83 -15.47
N LYS A 203 -19.93 -10.29 -16.63
CA LYS A 203 -19.81 -9.46 -17.83
C LYS A 203 -21.18 -8.92 -18.20
N ASP A 204 -21.24 -7.63 -18.52
CA ASP A 204 -22.46 -6.90 -18.88
C ASP A 204 -23.55 -6.94 -17.78
N SER A 205 -23.15 -7.11 -16.51
CA SER A 205 -24.04 -6.99 -15.36
C SER A 205 -24.80 -5.66 -15.41
N LYS A 206 -25.99 -5.64 -14.82
CA LYS A 206 -26.82 -4.42 -14.78
C LYS A 206 -26.74 -3.69 -13.43
N LYS A 207 -26.01 -4.26 -12.50
CA LYS A 207 -25.78 -3.73 -11.16
C LYS A 207 -24.32 -3.89 -10.78
N PRO A 208 -23.84 -3.11 -9.82
CA PRO A 208 -22.50 -3.29 -9.28
C PRO A 208 -22.33 -4.66 -8.64
N VAL A 209 -21.21 -5.31 -8.92
CA VAL A 209 -20.92 -6.66 -8.43
C VAL A 209 -19.47 -6.79 -7.97
N VAL A 210 -19.27 -7.41 -6.82
CA VAL A 210 -17.95 -7.80 -6.30
C VAL A 210 -17.63 -9.22 -6.75
N VAL A 211 -16.48 -9.39 -7.39
CA VAL A 211 -15.86 -10.69 -7.66
C VAL A 211 -14.69 -10.86 -6.69
N HIS A 212 -14.91 -11.60 -5.64
CA HIS A 212 -13.91 -11.86 -4.60
C HIS A 212 -13.10 -13.11 -4.99
N ILE A 213 -11.83 -12.91 -5.35
CA ILE A 213 -10.93 -13.99 -5.78
C ILE A 213 -9.90 -14.27 -4.69
N ASN A 214 -9.77 -15.54 -4.29
CA ASN A 214 -8.76 -15.98 -3.33
C ASN A 214 -7.49 -16.40 -4.09
N THR A 215 -6.39 -15.65 -3.94
CA THR A 215 -5.14 -15.89 -4.69
C THR A 215 -3.96 -16.21 -3.77
N LEU A 216 -2.92 -16.80 -4.36
CA LEU A 216 -1.65 -17.04 -3.67
C LEU A 216 -0.61 -15.98 -4.09
N LYS A 217 -0.28 -15.06 -3.18
CA LYS A 217 0.79 -14.07 -3.40
C LYS A 217 2.13 -14.77 -3.65
N GLY A 218 2.83 -14.36 -4.72
CA GLY A 218 4.13 -14.94 -5.07
C GLY A 218 4.04 -16.30 -5.79
N LYS A 219 2.84 -16.74 -6.22
CA LYS A 219 2.62 -18.07 -6.82
C LYS A 219 3.62 -18.40 -7.93
N GLY A 220 4.20 -19.59 -7.87
CA GLY A 220 5.16 -20.11 -8.85
C GLY A 220 6.62 -19.84 -8.49
N TYR A 221 6.87 -19.22 -7.33
CA TYR A 221 8.20 -19.10 -6.76
C TYR A 221 8.15 -19.39 -5.25
N LYS A 222 8.63 -20.55 -4.84
CA LYS A 222 8.46 -21.08 -3.48
C LYS A 222 8.92 -20.11 -2.38
N PRO A 223 10.08 -19.42 -2.46
CA PRO A 223 10.46 -18.44 -1.45
C PRO A 223 9.43 -17.31 -1.28
N ALA A 224 8.82 -16.83 -2.37
CA ALA A 224 7.82 -15.77 -2.30
C ALA A 224 6.45 -16.25 -1.76
N GLU A 225 6.11 -17.52 -1.97
CA GLU A 225 4.91 -18.12 -1.41
C GLU A 225 5.02 -18.31 0.12
N GLU A 226 6.23 -18.67 0.61
CA GLU A 226 6.51 -18.94 2.02
C GLU A 226 6.81 -17.67 2.83
N HIS A 227 7.40 -16.63 2.21
CA HIS A 227 7.83 -15.38 2.84
C HIS A 227 7.17 -14.15 2.20
N LYS A 228 5.84 -14.10 2.20
CA LYS A 228 5.02 -13.13 1.45
C LYS A 228 5.31 -11.66 1.76
N GLU A 229 5.72 -11.31 2.99
CA GLU A 229 6.08 -9.96 3.39
C GLU A 229 7.39 -9.52 2.73
N GLU A 230 8.43 -10.32 2.85
CA GLU A 230 9.75 -10.08 2.26
C GLU A 230 9.66 -9.94 0.73
N TRP A 231 8.84 -10.76 0.08
CA TRP A 231 8.66 -10.79 -1.37
C TRP A 231 7.57 -9.85 -1.91
N HIS A 232 7.01 -8.98 -1.08
CA HIS A 232 6.11 -7.96 -1.59
C HIS A 232 6.83 -7.03 -2.57
N TRP A 233 8.00 -6.53 -2.17
CA TRP A 233 8.93 -5.77 -2.99
C TRP A 233 10.34 -6.28 -2.73
N HIS A 234 11.10 -6.51 -3.78
CA HIS A 234 12.42 -7.10 -3.66
C HIS A 234 13.46 -6.35 -4.52
N LEU A 235 14.68 -6.24 -3.99
CA LEU A 235 15.86 -5.81 -4.73
C LEU A 235 16.28 -6.89 -5.74
N PRO A 236 17.12 -6.58 -6.73
CA PRO A 236 17.75 -7.59 -7.59
C PRO A 236 18.33 -8.75 -6.77
N PHE A 237 18.06 -9.98 -7.21
CA PHE A 237 18.36 -11.18 -6.45
C PHE A 237 18.77 -12.37 -7.34
N ASP A 238 19.46 -13.31 -6.74
CA ASP A 238 19.78 -14.60 -7.35
C ASP A 238 18.58 -15.53 -7.29
N ILE A 239 18.09 -16.02 -8.43
CA ILE A 239 16.85 -16.79 -8.55
C ILE A 239 16.92 -18.17 -7.86
N GLU A 240 18.11 -18.77 -7.76
CA GLU A 240 18.27 -20.11 -7.17
C GLU A 240 18.28 -20.04 -5.65
N THR A 241 18.88 -18.97 -5.11
CA THR A 241 19.06 -18.81 -3.66
C THR A 241 18.06 -17.86 -3.01
N GLY A 242 17.40 -16.99 -3.78
CA GLY A 242 16.53 -15.92 -3.29
C GLY A 242 17.29 -14.77 -2.64
N LYS A 243 18.62 -14.79 -2.60
CA LYS A 243 19.41 -13.78 -1.91
C LYS A 243 19.55 -12.51 -2.74
N SER A 244 19.34 -11.36 -2.07
CA SER A 244 19.63 -10.05 -2.65
C SER A 244 21.11 -9.94 -3.04
N HIS A 245 21.37 -9.24 -4.14
CA HIS A 245 22.75 -8.89 -4.56
C HIS A 245 23.33 -7.74 -3.71
N PHE A 246 22.52 -7.10 -2.87
CA PHE A 246 22.94 -5.98 -2.03
C PHE A 246 23.08 -6.44 -0.57
N PRO A 247 24.16 -6.04 0.12
CA PRO A 247 24.31 -6.35 1.54
C PRO A 247 23.31 -5.56 2.37
N GLU A 248 22.94 -6.11 3.51
CA GLU A 248 22.23 -5.34 4.55
C GLU A 248 23.21 -4.32 5.13
N VAL A 249 22.74 -3.08 5.27
CA VAL A 249 23.47 -1.97 5.87
C VAL A 249 22.63 -1.33 6.99
N GLU A 250 23.29 -0.75 7.97
CA GLU A 250 22.62 0.06 8.98
C GLU A 250 21.94 1.26 8.29
N ASP A 251 20.67 1.47 8.55
CA ASP A 251 19.86 2.54 7.98
C ASP A 251 18.99 3.23 9.04
N TYR A 252 18.25 4.26 8.62
CA TYR A 252 17.33 4.96 9.52
C TYR A 252 16.23 4.05 10.08
N SER A 253 15.81 3.01 9.37
CA SER A 253 14.79 2.08 9.86
C SER A 253 15.31 1.23 11.00
N SER A 254 16.50 0.67 10.86
CA SER A 254 17.13 -0.18 11.87
C SER A 254 17.44 0.60 13.15
N VAL A 255 18.03 1.78 13.04
CA VAL A 255 18.34 2.60 14.24
C VAL A 255 17.08 3.12 14.93
N THR A 256 16.01 3.40 14.19
CA THR A 256 14.71 3.78 14.76
C THR A 256 14.10 2.63 15.55
N CYS A 257 14.11 1.42 14.98
CA CYS A 257 13.61 0.24 15.68
C CYS A 257 14.36 -0.03 16.97
N GLU A 258 15.69 0.00 16.94
CA GLU A 258 16.52 -0.22 18.12
C GLU A 258 16.22 0.81 19.21
N TYR A 259 16.17 2.09 18.85
CA TYR A 259 15.81 3.16 19.78
C TYR A 259 14.43 2.92 20.40
N LEU A 260 13.40 2.65 19.59
CA LEU A 260 12.03 2.49 20.06
C LEU A 260 11.88 1.25 20.96
N ILE A 261 12.48 0.12 20.59
CA ILE A 261 12.46 -1.10 21.42
C ILE A 261 13.11 -0.84 22.79
N GLU A 262 14.25 -0.16 22.83
CA GLU A 262 14.91 0.18 24.10
C GLU A 262 14.10 1.20 24.93
N LYS A 263 13.40 2.11 24.28
CA LYS A 263 12.51 3.07 24.94
C LYS A 263 11.27 2.38 25.51
N MET A 264 10.63 1.48 24.76
CA MET A 264 9.47 0.69 25.18
C MET A 264 9.75 -0.18 26.41
N LYS A 265 10.96 -0.74 26.53
CA LYS A 265 11.36 -1.52 27.72
C LYS A 265 11.34 -0.69 29.00
N LYS A 266 11.58 0.63 28.90
CA LYS A 266 11.69 1.56 30.02
C LYS A 266 10.40 2.31 30.29
N ASP A 267 9.60 2.55 29.25
CA ASP A 267 8.38 3.35 29.30
C ASP A 267 7.23 2.63 28.57
N PRO A 268 6.26 2.08 29.33
CA PRO A 268 5.13 1.36 28.74
C PRO A 268 4.13 2.28 28.01
N THR A 269 4.31 3.61 28.07
CA THR A 269 3.45 4.58 27.39
C THR A 269 3.92 4.92 25.98
N VAL A 270 5.12 4.48 25.59
CA VAL A 270 5.63 4.62 24.21
C VAL A 270 4.93 3.63 23.31
N VAL A 271 4.34 4.12 22.22
CA VAL A 271 3.60 3.31 21.24
C VAL A 271 4.09 3.65 19.84
N THR A 272 4.46 2.63 19.08
CA THR A 272 4.80 2.76 17.66
C THR A 272 3.57 2.46 16.82
N ILE A 273 3.27 3.33 15.85
CA ILE A 273 2.15 3.20 14.93
C ILE A 273 2.69 3.10 13.50
N THR A 274 2.10 2.21 12.71
CA THR A 274 2.33 2.12 11.26
C THR A 274 1.01 1.96 10.51
N SER A 275 1.01 2.31 9.24
CA SER A 275 -0.13 2.15 8.33
C SER A 275 0.19 1.14 7.22
N GLY A 276 0.28 -0.14 7.58
CA GLY A 276 0.55 -1.24 6.65
C GLY A 276 2.02 -1.37 6.21
N THR A 277 2.93 -0.57 6.77
CA THR A 277 4.35 -0.52 6.38
C THR A 277 5.30 -0.67 7.58
N PRO A 278 5.24 -1.76 8.36
CA PRO A 278 6.01 -1.88 9.61
C PRO A 278 7.53 -1.83 9.41
N THR A 279 8.01 -2.29 8.27
CA THR A 279 9.45 -2.34 7.97
C THR A 279 10.07 -0.95 7.77
N ILE A 280 9.27 0.08 7.48
CA ILE A 280 9.77 1.46 7.41
C ILE A 280 10.39 1.93 8.73
N LEU A 281 9.85 1.46 9.86
CA LEU A 281 10.38 1.69 11.20
C LEU A 281 11.30 0.54 11.66
N GLY A 282 11.71 -0.38 10.77
CA GLY A 282 12.55 -1.52 11.10
C GLY A 282 11.83 -2.64 11.88
N PHE A 283 10.51 -2.57 12.03
CA PHE A 283 9.74 -3.58 12.77
C PHE A 283 9.47 -4.81 11.92
N THR A 284 10.45 -5.72 11.86
CA THR A 284 10.28 -7.08 11.35
C THR A 284 9.23 -7.84 12.18
N GLN A 285 8.76 -8.99 11.71
CA GLN A 285 7.81 -9.81 12.44
C GLN A 285 8.30 -10.16 13.87
N GLU A 286 9.60 -10.41 14.03
CA GLU A 286 10.21 -10.66 15.34
C GLU A 286 10.16 -9.42 16.24
N LYS A 287 10.51 -8.25 15.70
CA LYS A 287 10.49 -6.97 16.44
C LYS A 287 9.07 -6.57 16.83
N ARG A 288 8.06 -6.82 15.97
CA ARG A 288 6.65 -6.62 16.31
C ARG A 288 6.21 -7.51 17.48
N LYS A 289 6.61 -8.79 17.49
CA LYS A 289 6.35 -9.70 18.63
C LYS A 289 7.04 -9.22 19.91
N GLN A 290 8.26 -8.69 19.80
CA GLN A 290 8.99 -8.13 20.95
C GLN A 290 8.31 -6.88 21.52
N ALA A 291 7.84 -5.97 20.68
CA ALA A 291 7.13 -4.76 21.07
C ALA A 291 5.73 -5.06 21.66
N GLY A 292 5.09 -6.14 21.21
CA GLY A 292 3.79 -6.59 21.69
C GLY A 292 2.73 -5.49 21.60
N ARG A 293 2.10 -5.13 22.74
CA ARG A 293 1.01 -4.13 22.79
C ARG A 293 1.46 -2.69 22.50
N GLN A 294 2.74 -2.41 22.46
CA GLN A 294 3.30 -1.10 22.15
C GLN A 294 3.56 -0.91 20.65
N PHE A 295 3.25 -1.90 19.83
CA PHE A 295 3.23 -1.80 18.38
C PHE A 295 1.79 -1.91 17.87
N VAL A 296 1.40 -0.97 17.00
CA VAL A 296 0.06 -0.92 16.40
C VAL A 296 0.20 -0.75 14.90
N ASP A 297 -0.40 -1.65 14.14
CA ASP A 297 -0.61 -1.49 12.71
C ASP A 297 -2.11 -1.27 12.45
N VAL A 298 -2.45 -0.15 11.82
CA VAL A 298 -3.84 0.21 11.51
C VAL A 298 -4.30 -0.29 10.14
N GLY A 299 -3.46 -1.03 9.43
CA GLY A 299 -3.65 -1.31 8.01
C GLY A 299 -3.29 -0.09 7.14
N ILE A 300 -3.65 -0.12 5.87
CA ILE A 300 -3.41 1.03 4.98
C ILE A 300 -4.48 2.09 5.26
N ALA A 301 -4.29 2.85 6.34
CA ALA A 301 -5.23 3.83 6.87
C ALA A 301 -4.46 4.98 7.56
N GLU A 302 -3.76 5.78 6.76
CA GLU A 302 -2.88 6.84 7.24
C GLU A 302 -3.63 7.89 8.06
N GLU A 303 -4.84 8.24 7.66
CA GLU A 303 -5.72 9.19 8.37
C GLU A 303 -6.04 8.67 9.78
N THR A 304 -6.39 7.39 9.89
CA THR A 304 -6.63 6.73 11.18
C THR A 304 -5.37 6.72 12.04
N ALA A 305 -4.20 6.50 11.45
CA ALA A 305 -2.94 6.50 12.20
C ALA A 305 -2.66 7.84 12.87
N VAL A 306 -2.90 8.96 12.18
CA VAL A 306 -2.72 10.31 12.75
C VAL A 306 -3.76 10.59 13.85
N ALA A 307 -5.03 10.32 13.59
CA ALA A 307 -6.09 10.51 14.59
C ALA A 307 -5.86 9.63 15.83
N LEU A 308 -5.42 8.38 15.65
CA LEU A 308 -5.05 7.48 16.73
C LEU A 308 -3.85 8.01 17.54
N ALA A 309 -2.82 8.51 16.86
CA ALA A 309 -1.66 9.13 17.51
C ALA A 309 -2.08 10.32 18.38
N SER A 310 -2.95 11.18 17.85
CA SER A 310 -3.54 12.28 18.62
C SER A 310 -4.28 11.79 19.87
N GLY A 311 -5.16 10.79 19.72
CA GLY A 311 -5.89 10.20 20.84
C GLY A 311 -4.99 9.56 21.90
N ILE A 312 -3.94 8.86 21.50
CA ILE A 312 -2.93 8.28 22.41
C ILE A 312 -2.19 9.38 23.16
N ALA A 313 -1.74 10.43 22.46
CA ALA A 313 -1.05 11.57 23.08
C ALA A 313 -1.96 12.29 24.08
N LYS A 314 -3.21 12.53 23.71
CA LYS A 314 -4.22 13.11 24.60
C LYS A 314 -4.49 12.27 25.86
N GLY A 315 -4.39 10.95 25.71
CA GLY A 315 -4.50 9.98 26.82
C GLY A 315 -3.23 9.85 27.67
N GLY A 316 -2.18 10.60 27.39
CA GLY A 316 -0.90 10.59 28.13
C GLY A 316 0.10 9.54 27.63
N GLY A 317 -0.15 8.93 26.48
CA GLY A 317 0.82 8.07 25.80
C GLY A 317 1.82 8.88 24.95
N LYS A 318 2.85 8.21 24.47
CA LYS A 318 3.90 8.76 23.61
C LYS A 318 3.90 8.05 22.26
N PRO A 319 3.04 8.47 21.33
CA PRO A 319 2.93 7.84 20.02
C PRO A 319 4.06 8.27 19.09
N VAL A 320 4.60 7.30 18.34
CA VAL A 320 5.52 7.52 17.22
C VAL A 320 4.94 6.87 15.99
N TYR A 321 4.49 7.66 15.03
CA TYR A 321 3.95 7.20 13.75
C TYR A 321 5.00 7.28 12.66
N GLY A 322 5.28 6.16 11.99
CA GLY A 322 6.18 6.10 10.83
C GLY A 322 5.40 5.99 9.53
N VAL A 323 5.74 6.82 8.56
CA VAL A 323 5.04 6.89 7.28
C VAL A 323 5.97 7.32 6.14
N TYR A 324 5.72 6.82 4.93
CA TYR A 324 6.42 7.30 3.73
C TYR A 324 5.99 8.73 3.37
N SER A 325 6.95 9.51 2.91
CA SER A 325 6.76 10.91 2.49
C SER A 325 5.66 11.11 1.43
N SER A 326 5.47 10.16 0.52
CA SER A 326 4.37 10.20 -0.44
C SER A 326 3.01 9.82 0.16
N PHE A 327 2.98 8.96 1.21
CA PHE A 327 1.73 8.47 1.80
C PHE A 327 1.16 9.43 2.83
N ILE A 328 2.02 10.19 3.54
CA ILE A 328 1.56 11.21 4.50
C ILE A 328 0.70 12.30 3.82
N GLN A 329 0.75 12.42 2.51
CA GLN A 329 -0.06 13.41 1.77
C GLN A 329 -1.57 13.26 2.00
N ARG A 330 -2.06 12.06 2.33
CA ARG A 330 -3.47 11.81 2.66
C ARG A 330 -3.92 12.41 3.98
N THR A 331 -2.99 12.79 4.84
CA THR A 331 -3.26 13.11 6.25
C THR A 331 -3.19 14.60 6.58
N TYR A 332 -3.21 15.47 5.56
CA TYR A 332 -3.12 16.91 5.79
C TYR A 332 -4.20 17.42 6.76
N ASP A 333 -5.43 17.00 6.53
CA ASP A 333 -6.57 17.40 7.37
C ASP A 333 -6.42 16.87 8.79
N GLN A 334 -6.11 15.59 8.97
CA GLN A 334 -5.95 14.98 10.29
C GLN A 334 -4.76 15.57 11.07
N ILE A 335 -3.65 15.87 10.39
CA ILE A 335 -2.52 16.55 11.05
C ILE A 335 -2.93 17.95 11.48
N SER A 336 -3.60 18.71 10.61
CA SER A 336 -3.98 20.09 10.93
C SER A 336 -5.11 20.15 11.97
N GLN A 337 -6.17 19.36 11.81
CA GLN A 337 -7.37 19.41 12.64
C GLN A 337 -7.24 18.57 13.91
N ASP A 338 -6.96 17.27 13.77
CA ASP A 338 -7.04 16.35 14.90
C ASP A 338 -5.78 16.38 15.78
N LEU A 339 -4.65 16.85 15.23
CA LEU A 339 -3.37 16.84 15.96
C LEU A 339 -2.91 18.25 16.36
N CYS A 340 -2.79 19.19 15.38
CA CYS A 340 -2.13 20.46 15.62
C CYS A 340 -3.01 21.51 16.30
N ILE A 341 -4.32 21.57 15.99
CA ILE A 341 -5.24 22.51 16.68
C ILE A 341 -5.27 22.24 18.19
N ASP A 342 -5.24 20.96 18.57
CA ASP A 342 -5.24 20.56 19.98
C ASP A 342 -3.85 20.56 20.60
N GLY A 343 -2.80 20.69 19.81
CA GLY A 343 -1.39 20.68 20.27
C GLY A 343 -1.00 19.35 20.92
N ASN A 344 -1.56 18.23 20.48
CA ASN A 344 -1.28 16.92 21.09
C ASN A 344 0.12 16.43 20.73
N PRO A 345 1.00 16.11 21.71
CA PRO A 345 2.42 15.81 21.48
C PRO A 345 2.60 14.40 20.89
N ALA A 346 2.48 14.28 19.59
CA ALA A 346 2.78 13.07 18.84
C ALA A 346 4.03 13.28 17.96
N THR A 347 4.80 12.23 17.77
CA THR A 347 5.94 12.20 16.85
C THR A 347 5.54 11.53 15.55
N ILE A 348 5.79 12.18 14.42
CA ILE A 348 5.63 11.61 13.07
C ILE A 348 7.00 11.50 12.43
N VAL A 349 7.44 10.31 12.07
CA VAL A 349 8.70 10.08 11.34
C VAL A 349 8.38 9.87 9.86
N VAL A 350 8.81 10.83 9.05
CA VAL A 350 8.52 10.85 7.60
C VAL A 350 9.72 10.29 6.85
N TYR A 351 9.56 9.09 6.32
CA TYR A 351 10.60 8.33 5.66
C TYR A 351 10.71 8.67 4.19
N THR A 352 11.94 8.59 3.73
CA THR A 352 12.38 8.72 2.35
C THR A 352 11.47 9.54 1.45
N GLY A 353 11.87 10.70 1.16
CA GLY A 353 11.26 11.52 0.15
C GLY A 353 12.37 12.36 -0.41
N SER A 354 12.71 12.10 -1.64
CA SER A 354 13.60 12.96 -2.39
C SER A 354 13.54 12.60 -3.85
N VAL A 355 14.20 13.39 -4.68
CA VAL A 355 14.44 13.04 -6.09
C VAL A 355 15.38 11.84 -6.25
N PHE A 356 16.00 11.37 -5.17
CA PHE A 356 16.86 10.19 -5.14
C PHE A 356 16.09 8.98 -4.59
N GLY A 357 16.21 7.84 -5.24
CA GLY A 357 15.79 6.55 -4.71
C GLY A 357 14.43 6.03 -5.18
N MET A 358 13.50 6.87 -5.60
CA MET A 358 12.26 6.44 -6.25
C MET A 358 12.18 7.08 -7.64
N THR A 359 12.12 6.27 -8.67
CA THR A 359 12.06 6.74 -10.06
C THR A 359 10.64 6.99 -10.54
N ASP A 360 9.65 6.63 -9.75
CA ASP A 360 8.24 6.72 -10.10
C ASP A 360 7.62 8.04 -9.64
N VAL A 361 6.88 8.70 -10.51
CA VAL A 361 6.21 9.99 -10.23
C VAL A 361 5.22 9.95 -9.07
N THR A 362 4.69 8.77 -8.76
CA THR A 362 3.70 8.57 -7.69
C THR A 362 4.33 8.45 -6.30
N HIS A 363 5.66 8.24 -6.22
CA HIS A 363 6.38 8.00 -4.96
C HIS A 363 7.53 8.98 -4.71
N LEU A 364 7.57 10.14 -5.39
CA LEU A 364 8.64 11.15 -5.26
C LEU A 364 8.53 11.87 -3.94
N GLY A 365 8.05 11.79 -2.96
CA GLY A 365 8.08 12.41 -1.65
C GLY A 365 8.65 13.84 -1.60
N LEU A 366 8.15 14.73 -2.45
CA LEU A 366 8.50 16.15 -2.48
C LEU A 366 7.38 17.02 -1.91
N GLN A 367 6.15 16.56 -1.98
CA GLN A 367 4.97 17.34 -1.60
C GLN A 367 4.80 17.46 -0.08
N ASP A 368 5.40 16.57 0.69
CA ASP A 368 5.39 16.60 2.14
C ASP A 368 6.05 17.86 2.71
N ILE A 369 7.12 18.38 2.07
CA ILE A 369 7.81 19.58 2.53
C ILE A 369 6.87 20.80 2.53
N PRO A 370 6.29 21.24 1.40
CA PRO A 370 5.37 22.38 1.41
C PRO A 370 4.09 22.09 2.20
N MET A 371 3.64 20.85 2.25
CA MET A 371 2.44 20.46 2.98
C MET A 371 2.63 20.59 4.50
N LEU A 372 3.67 19.99 5.06
CA LEU A 372 3.91 19.99 6.50
C LEU A 372 4.39 21.35 7.01
N SER A 373 5.23 22.04 6.23
CA SER A 373 5.80 23.35 6.65
C SER A 373 4.77 24.48 6.74
N ASN A 374 3.57 24.32 6.18
CA ASN A 374 2.51 25.32 6.26
C ASN A 374 1.45 25.03 7.33
N ILE A 375 1.54 23.91 8.08
CA ILE A 375 0.57 23.58 9.14
C ILE A 375 0.94 24.34 10.42
N PRO A 376 0.07 25.27 10.89
CA PRO A 376 0.34 25.97 12.14
C PRO A 376 0.39 25.02 13.34
N GLY A 377 1.35 25.24 14.22
CA GLY A 377 1.48 24.42 15.45
C GLY A 377 2.24 23.10 15.27
N LEU A 378 2.64 22.74 14.04
CA LEU A 378 3.51 21.59 13.78
C LEU A 378 4.99 22.02 13.85
N VAL A 379 5.78 21.39 14.68
CA VAL A 379 7.24 21.47 14.61
C VAL A 379 7.73 20.53 13.51
N TYR A 380 8.48 21.06 12.55
CA TYR A 380 8.97 20.29 11.40
C TYR A 380 10.49 20.30 11.38
N LEU A 381 11.11 19.14 11.64
CA LEU A 381 12.54 18.94 11.77
C LEU A 381 13.10 18.13 10.60
N ALA A 382 14.35 18.39 10.22
CA ALA A 382 15.04 17.68 9.14
C ALA A 382 16.50 17.44 9.54
N PRO A 383 16.83 16.28 10.13
CA PRO A 383 18.20 15.92 10.48
C PRO A 383 19.06 15.68 9.24
N THR A 384 20.34 15.88 9.36
CA THR A 384 21.34 15.60 8.31
C THR A 384 22.22 14.41 8.66
N THR A 385 22.28 14.00 9.93
CA THR A 385 23.08 12.88 10.42
C THR A 385 22.26 11.96 11.32
N LYS A 386 22.79 10.75 11.56
CA LYS A 386 22.26 9.78 12.52
C LYS A 386 22.12 10.38 13.91
N GLU A 387 23.16 11.11 14.36
CA GLU A 387 23.25 11.71 15.68
C GLU A 387 22.18 12.79 15.87
N GLU A 388 22.00 13.68 14.90
CA GLU A 388 20.92 14.67 14.90
C GLU A 388 19.54 13.99 14.93
N TYR A 389 19.33 12.98 14.09
CA TYR A 389 18.08 12.25 14.04
C TYR A 389 17.71 11.63 15.39
N LEU A 390 18.63 10.88 16.01
CA LEU A 390 18.36 10.21 17.28
C LEU A 390 18.11 11.21 18.40
N SER A 391 18.81 12.35 18.38
CA SER A 391 18.58 13.43 19.33
C SER A 391 17.21 14.10 19.14
N MET A 392 16.82 14.40 17.89
CA MET A 392 15.49 14.95 17.55
C MET A 392 14.39 13.97 17.94
N LEU A 393 14.58 12.68 17.66
CA LEU A 393 13.60 11.63 17.98
C LEU A 393 13.44 11.50 19.50
N ASP A 394 14.53 11.48 20.27
CA ASP A 394 14.47 11.40 21.74
C ASP A 394 13.78 12.62 22.34
N TRP A 395 14.13 13.82 21.89
CA TRP A 395 13.47 15.05 22.31
C TRP A 395 11.98 15.04 21.96
N SER A 396 11.62 14.67 20.73
CA SER A 396 10.23 14.63 20.26
C SER A 396 9.38 13.66 21.09
N VAL A 397 9.92 12.50 21.46
CA VAL A 397 9.20 11.49 22.27
C VAL A 397 9.04 11.93 23.73
N GLU A 398 9.97 12.73 24.26
CA GLU A 398 9.95 13.14 25.68
C GLU A 398 9.23 14.45 25.95
N GLN A 399 9.18 15.39 25.00
CA GLN A 399 8.46 16.64 25.16
C GLN A 399 6.93 16.40 25.23
N LYS A 400 6.17 17.38 25.76
CA LYS A 400 4.72 17.25 26.05
C LYS A 400 3.90 18.43 25.53
N GLU A 401 4.45 19.24 24.65
CA GLU A 401 3.89 20.55 24.33
C GLU A 401 3.26 20.61 22.95
N MET A 402 3.79 19.88 21.95
CA MET A 402 3.38 20.06 20.56
C MET A 402 3.63 18.83 19.69
N PRO A 403 2.91 18.69 18.56
CA PRO A 403 3.21 17.67 17.57
C PRO A 403 4.52 17.98 16.82
N VAL A 404 5.28 16.94 16.52
CA VAL A 404 6.56 17.03 15.81
C VAL A 404 6.58 16.08 14.62
N ALA A 405 6.95 16.58 13.45
CA ALA A 405 7.28 15.77 12.30
C ALA A 405 8.79 15.84 12.02
N ILE A 406 9.42 14.68 11.84
CA ILE A 406 10.84 14.56 11.53
C ILE A 406 10.98 13.95 10.14
N LYS A 407 11.45 14.75 9.18
CA LYS A 407 11.69 14.27 7.82
C LYS A 407 13.10 13.70 7.70
N LEU A 408 13.17 12.42 7.40
CA LEU A 408 14.44 11.76 7.14
C LEU A 408 14.97 12.08 5.73
N PRO A 409 16.30 12.26 5.57
CA PRO A 409 16.89 12.45 4.27
C PRO A 409 16.77 11.19 3.41
N GLY A 410 16.72 11.35 2.08
CA GLY A 410 16.89 10.25 1.15
C GLY A 410 18.35 9.88 0.97
N GLY A 411 18.62 8.63 0.61
CA GLY A 411 19.97 8.11 0.42
C GLY A 411 20.57 7.47 1.67
N ASP A 412 21.88 7.25 1.64
CA ASP A 412 22.58 6.57 2.73
C ASP A 412 22.60 7.40 4.01
N MET A 413 22.50 6.74 5.14
CA MET A 413 22.60 7.36 6.45
C MET A 413 24.05 7.82 6.72
N ILE A 414 24.20 9.10 7.05
CA ILE A 414 25.49 9.70 7.42
C ILE A 414 25.62 9.70 8.94
N SER A 415 26.78 9.23 9.44
CA SER A 415 27.17 9.33 10.84
C SER A 415 28.55 10.02 10.92
N ASP A 416 28.68 11.04 11.75
CA ASP A 416 29.93 11.79 11.93
C ASP A 416 30.46 11.79 13.37
N GLY A 417 29.68 11.17 14.29
CA GLY A 417 30.05 10.99 15.69
C GLY A 417 30.11 12.28 16.53
N ARG A 418 29.55 13.40 16.00
CA ARG A 418 29.53 14.67 16.74
C ARG A 418 28.50 14.64 17.86
N GLU A 419 28.83 15.30 18.98
CA GLU A 419 27.82 15.65 19.98
C GLU A 419 26.85 16.67 19.39
N VAL A 420 25.56 16.41 19.56
CA VAL A 420 24.48 17.29 19.12
C VAL A 420 23.67 17.80 20.31
N THR A 421 22.94 18.89 20.12
CA THR A 421 22.01 19.40 21.12
C THR A 421 20.96 18.33 21.49
N LYS A 422 20.45 18.43 22.72
CA LYS A 422 19.30 17.61 23.18
C LYS A 422 18.00 18.41 23.26
N ASP A 423 18.04 19.66 22.84
CA ASP A 423 16.94 20.62 22.92
C ASP A 423 16.72 21.25 21.53
N TRP A 424 15.53 21.10 20.99
CA TRP A 424 15.20 21.46 19.62
C TRP A 424 14.01 22.43 19.53
#